data_9233f39a775f1c234c192e5e038b91da
#
_entry.id   9233f39a775f1c234c192e5e038b91da
#
_cell.length_a   1.000
_cell.length_b   1.000
_cell.length_c   1.000
_cell.angle_alpha   90.00
_cell.angle_beta   90.00
_cell.angle_gamma   90.00
#
_symmetry.space_group_name_H-M   'P 1'
#
loop_
_entity.id
_entity.type
_entity.pdbx_description
1 polymer ?
#
loop_
_entity_poly.entity_id
_entity_poly.type
_entity_poly.pdbx_seq_one_letter_code
_entity_poly.pdbx_strand_id
1 'polypeptide(L)'
;MSAVGELAGAVAAVLDRELSEEESIAGMRPAMDRFLARADELPHGASEPDADGGAIGHVLHADPAERFHILSVVFPPGTSSGTHEHGCWGIIGYVAGLDEETRYRRVDGGVGDEGCALEEVDRVVHEPGTVSRLLPPDEMHHRVCNPGSVNGVSVHVLCRLPESHPHKFYDREHHRLVPYPFRRLDGDLVRAEVQLPD
;
A
#
# COMPACT_ATOMS: atom_id res chain seq x y z
N MET A 1 15.27 14.53 13.78
CA MET A 1 14.30 14.35 12.66
C MET A 1 13.51 13.11 13.00
N SER A 2 12.19 13.07 12.77
CA SER A 2 11.37 11.87 13.03
C SER A 2 11.72 10.76 12.03
N ALA A 3 11.44 9.47 12.39
CA ALA A 3 11.68 8.35 11.49
C ALA A 3 10.96 8.51 10.15
N VAL A 4 9.71 9.02 10.15
CA VAL A 4 8.96 9.36 8.93
C VAL A 4 9.67 10.44 8.10
N GLY A 5 10.15 11.51 8.73
CA GLY A 5 10.85 12.60 8.05
C GLY A 5 12.19 12.15 7.42
N GLU A 6 12.90 11.22 8.07
CA GLU A 6 14.12 10.63 7.51
C GLU A 6 13.81 9.71 6.32
N LEU A 7 12.74 8.91 6.42
CA LEU A 7 12.26 8.08 5.30
C LEU A 7 11.87 8.97 4.12
N ALA A 8 11.06 10.00 4.34
CA ALA A 8 10.63 10.93 3.29
C ALA A 8 11.81 11.62 2.59
N GLY A 9 12.78 12.11 3.36
CA GLY A 9 14.00 12.73 2.81
C GLY A 9 14.84 11.75 1.98
N ALA A 10 14.95 10.51 2.42
CA ALA A 10 15.68 9.47 1.68
C ALA A 10 14.97 9.09 0.38
N VAL A 11 13.63 8.96 0.40
CA VAL A 11 12.81 8.69 -0.80
C VAL A 11 12.98 9.83 -1.81
N ALA A 12 12.84 11.08 -1.37
CA ALA A 12 13.04 12.25 -2.23
C ALA A 12 14.43 12.24 -2.90
N ALA A 13 15.48 11.96 -2.13
CA ALA A 13 16.85 11.90 -2.63
C ALA A 13 17.07 10.76 -3.65
N VAL A 14 16.35 9.64 -3.53
CA VAL A 14 16.39 8.57 -4.54
C VAL A 14 15.71 9.02 -5.83
N LEU A 15 14.52 9.65 -5.71
CA LEU A 15 13.76 10.13 -6.87
C LEU A 15 14.46 11.25 -7.64
N ASP A 16 15.29 12.07 -6.98
CA ASP A 16 16.11 13.11 -7.63
C ASP A 16 17.18 12.52 -8.58
N ARG A 17 17.43 11.21 -8.56
CA ARG A 17 18.44 10.54 -9.38
C ARG A 17 17.93 10.08 -10.74
N GLU A 18 16.63 10.23 -11.03
CA GLU A 18 16.01 9.82 -12.31
C GLU A 18 16.30 8.37 -12.70
N LEU A 19 16.23 7.45 -11.74
CA LEU A 19 16.43 6.02 -11.91
C LEU A 19 15.17 5.36 -12.49
N SER A 20 15.30 4.11 -12.97
CA SER A 20 14.13 3.27 -13.23
C SER A 20 13.32 3.02 -11.95
N GLU A 21 12.06 2.60 -12.08
CA GLU A 21 11.21 2.30 -10.92
C GLU A 21 11.82 1.19 -10.05
N GLU A 22 12.35 0.13 -10.67
CA GLU A 22 13.01 -0.97 -9.96
C GLU A 22 14.26 -0.51 -9.19
N GLU A 23 15.12 0.29 -9.83
CA GLU A 23 16.32 0.87 -9.18
C GLU A 23 15.92 1.84 -8.06
N SER A 24 14.84 2.60 -8.24
CA SER A 24 14.30 3.51 -7.22
C SER A 24 13.82 2.74 -6.00
N ILE A 25 13.03 1.67 -6.18
CA ILE A 25 12.59 0.81 -5.08
C ILE A 25 13.79 0.19 -4.35
N ALA A 26 14.77 -0.34 -5.11
CA ALA A 26 15.99 -0.90 -4.52
C ALA A 26 16.79 0.16 -3.73
N GLY A 27 16.85 1.39 -4.24
CA GLY A 27 17.49 2.52 -3.57
C GLY A 27 16.80 2.98 -2.30
N MET A 28 15.47 2.83 -2.21
CA MET A 28 14.66 3.17 -1.03
C MET A 28 14.72 2.10 0.06
N ARG A 29 15.03 0.85 -0.29
CA ARG A 29 15.02 -0.29 0.64
C ARG A 29 15.83 -0.05 1.92
N PRO A 30 17.08 0.47 1.87
CA PRO A 30 17.83 0.74 3.11
C PRO A 30 17.19 1.79 4.01
N ALA A 31 16.44 2.75 3.45
CA ALA A 31 15.71 3.74 4.23
C ALA A 31 14.48 3.13 4.91
N MET A 32 13.76 2.25 4.23
CA MET A 32 12.66 1.49 4.82
C MET A 32 13.14 0.56 5.94
N ASP A 33 14.27 -0.12 5.77
CA ASP A 33 14.85 -0.98 6.82
C ASP A 33 15.23 -0.16 8.07
N ARG A 34 15.80 1.06 7.89
CA ARG A 34 16.07 1.97 9.03
C ARG A 34 14.81 2.49 9.68
N PHE A 35 13.77 2.77 8.91
CA PHE A 35 12.47 3.17 9.43
C PHE A 35 11.87 2.05 10.30
N LEU A 36 11.86 0.81 9.80
CA LEU A 36 11.33 -0.35 10.53
C LEU A 36 12.08 -0.62 11.84
N ALA A 37 13.39 -0.37 11.88
CA ALA A 37 14.17 -0.44 13.13
C ALA A 37 13.77 0.61 14.18
N ARG A 38 12.96 1.61 13.81
CA ARG A 38 12.45 2.69 14.65
C ARG A 38 10.93 2.81 14.55
N ALA A 39 10.25 1.70 14.30
CA ALA A 39 8.80 1.68 14.09
C ALA A 39 8.00 2.14 15.32
N ASP A 40 8.60 2.09 16.52
CA ASP A 40 8.08 2.66 17.77
C ASP A 40 7.95 4.19 17.74
N GLU A 41 8.60 4.87 16.78
CA GLU A 41 8.45 6.31 16.54
C GLU A 41 7.30 6.65 15.59
N LEU A 42 6.48 5.67 15.19
CA LEU A 42 5.29 5.94 14.39
C LEU A 42 4.39 6.96 15.12
N PRO A 43 3.85 7.98 14.43
CA PRO A 43 3.02 9.01 15.08
C PRO A 43 1.85 8.39 15.86
N HIS A 44 1.54 8.98 17.00
CA HIS A 44 0.40 8.54 17.82
C HIS A 44 -0.88 8.51 16.98
N GLY A 45 -1.61 7.41 17.07
CA GLY A 45 -2.83 7.18 16.30
C GLY A 45 -2.60 6.55 14.93
N ALA A 46 -1.37 6.58 14.35
CA ALA A 46 -1.09 6.02 13.04
C ALA A 46 -1.09 4.48 12.99
N SER A 47 -1.25 3.82 14.11
CA SER A 47 -1.46 2.36 14.25
C SER A 47 -2.86 2.02 14.77
N GLU A 48 -3.72 3.02 14.94
CA GLU A 48 -5.09 2.80 15.40
C GLU A 48 -6.01 2.45 14.23
N PRO A 49 -6.92 1.48 14.40
CA PRO A 49 -7.89 1.14 13.38
C PRO A 49 -8.97 2.22 13.29
N ASP A 50 -9.78 2.14 12.23
CA ASP A 50 -10.97 2.96 12.13
C ASP A 50 -11.96 2.66 13.26
N ALA A 51 -12.69 3.69 13.69
CA ALA A 51 -13.70 3.59 14.75
C ALA A 51 -14.82 2.55 14.42
N ASP A 52 -15.09 2.35 13.13
CA ASP A 52 -16.06 1.37 12.63
C ASP A 52 -15.47 -0.04 12.44
N GLY A 53 -14.19 -0.23 12.80
CA GLY A 53 -13.51 -1.53 12.72
C GLY A 53 -13.03 -1.92 11.31
N GLY A 54 -13.08 -1.00 10.35
CA GLY A 54 -12.55 -1.20 9.00
C GLY A 54 -11.05 -0.92 8.88
N ALA A 55 -10.46 -1.33 7.77
CA ALA A 55 -9.10 -0.94 7.42
C ALA A 55 -9.03 0.56 7.14
N ILE A 56 -7.94 1.21 7.57
CA ILE A 56 -7.75 2.65 7.45
C ILE A 56 -6.31 2.99 7.07
N GLY A 57 -6.13 4.03 6.25
CA GLY A 57 -4.83 4.63 5.95
C GLY A 57 -4.67 5.98 6.65
N HIS A 58 -3.50 6.20 7.24
CA HIS A 58 -3.09 7.47 7.84
C HIS A 58 -1.99 8.09 6.96
N VAL A 59 -2.23 9.26 6.38
CA VAL A 59 -1.21 9.96 5.61
C VAL A 59 -0.16 10.51 6.55
N LEU A 60 1.05 9.97 6.49
CA LEU A 60 2.19 10.38 7.32
C LEU A 60 3.02 11.49 6.66
N HIS A 61 3.04 11.49 5.32
CA HIS A 61 3.76 12.47 4.52
C HIS A 61 3.19 12.52 3.11
N ALA A 62 3.07 13.72 2.58
CA ALA A 62 2.83 13.97 1.16
C ALA A 62 3.98 14.83 0.62
N ASP A 63 4.65 14.37 -0.44
CA ASP A 63 5.72 15.13 -1.06
C ASP A 63 5.17 16.44 -1.67
N PRO A 64 5.77 17.60 -1.36
CA PRO A 64 5.29 18.88 -1.91
C PRO A 64 5.32 18.98 -3.44
N ALA A 65 6.13 18.14 -4.11
CA ALA A 65 6.19 18.03 -5.55
C ALA A 65 5.28 16.91 -6.10
N GLU A 66 4.42 16.33 -5.27
CA GLU A 66 3.43 15.29 -5.61
C GLU A 66 4.04 14.01 -6.24
N ARG A 67 5.31 13.71 -5.98
CA ARG A 67 6.01 12.55 -6.55
C ARG A 67 5.71 11.26 -5.81
N PHE A 68 5.43 11.35 -4.49
CA PHE A 68 5.11 10.21 -3.63
C PHE A 68 4.35 10.66 -2.38
N HIS A 69 3.80 9.67 -1.69
CA HIS A 69 3.26 9.84 -0.34
C HIS A 69 3.63 8.64 0.53
N ILE A 70 3.54 8.83 1.84
CA ILE A 70 3.76 7.78 2.85
C ILE A 70 2.47 7.61 3.64
N LEU A 71 1.99 6.38 3.71
CA LEU A 71 0.82 5.99 4.48
C LEU A 71 1.22 4.98 5.54
N SER A 72 0.63 5.06 6.74
CA SER A 72 0.44 3.88 7.58
C SER A 72 -0.91 3.29 7.27
N VAL A 73 -0.98 1.99 7.02
CA VAL A 73 -2.23 1.26 6.77
C VAL A 73 -2.45 0.28 7.92
N VAL A 74 -3.66 0.29 8.47
CA VAL A 74 -4.05 -0.57 9.60
C VAL A 74 -5.14 -1.52 9.15
N PHE A 75 -4.88 -2.82 9.32
CA PHE A 75 -5.84 -3.89 9.07
C PHE A 75 -6.23 -4.56 10.40
N PRO A 76 -7.41 -4.29 10.95
CA PRO A 76 -7.94 -5.08 12.05
C PRO A 76 -8.04 -6.58 11.74
N PRO A 77 -8.05 -7.47 12.75
CA PRO A 77 -8.19 -8.91 12.55
C PRO A 77 -9.38 -9.27 11.64
N GLY A 78 -9.14 -10.09 10.62
CA GLY A 78 -10.16 -10.55 9.69
C GLY A 78 -10.59 -9.53 8.62
N THR A 79 -9.97 -8.35 8.57
CA THR A 79 -10.25 -7.37 7.50
C THR A 79 -9.36 -7.59 6.28
N SER A 80 -9.82 -7.10 5.13
CA SER A 80 -9.12 -7.22 3.84
C SER A 80 -9.23 -5.94 3.02
N SER A 81 -8.23 -5.69 2.18
CA SER A 81 -8.26 -4.60 1.18
C SER A 81 -9.15 -4.88 -0.03
N GLY A 82 -9.58 -6.14 -0.22
CA GLY A 82 -10.00 -6.61 -1.53
C GLY A 82 -8.84 -6.66 -2.53
N THR A 83 -9.09 -7.26 -3.70
CA THR A 83 -8.08 -7.29 -4.77
C THR A 83 -8.05 -5.95 -5.49
N HIS A 84 -6.89 -5.29 -5.50
CA HIS A 84 -6.75 -3.95 -6.07
C HIS A 84 -5.37 -3.74 -6.70
N GLU A 85 -5.22 -2.62 -7.41
CA GLU A 85 -3.96 -2.12 -7.93
C GLU A 85 -3.75 -0.66 -7.52
N HIS A 86 -2.49 -0.27 -7.42
CA HIS A 86 -2.12 1.12 -7.16
C HIS A 86 -1.81 1.90 -8.43
N GLY A 87 -1.67 1.21 -9.58
CA GLY A 87 -1.29 1.80 -10.86
C GLY A 87 0.11 2.43 -10.87
N CYS A 88 0.90 2.19 -9.84
CA CYS A 88 2.21 2.77 -9.66
C CYS A 88 3.13 1.88 -8.79
N TRP A 89 4.43 2.20 -8.80
CA TRP A 89 5.38 1.52 -7.93
C TRP A 89 5.14 1.83 -6.44
N GLY A 90 5.54 0.89 -5.59
CA GLY A 90 5.51 1.06 -4.14
C GLY A 90 6.54 0.20 -3.42
N ILE A 91 6.88 0.62 -2.21
CA ILE A 91 7.61 -0.19 -1.24
C ILE A 91 6.83 -0.18 0.08
N ILE A 92 6.65 -1.36 0.66
CA ILE A 92 5.81 -1.58 1.84
C ILE A 92 6.66 -2.21 2.94
N GLY A 93 6.70 -1.58 4.10
CA GLY A 93 7.35 -2.10 5.30
C GLY A 93 6.32 -2.53 6.34
N TYR A 94 6.44 -3.73 6.89
CA TYR A 94 5.51 -4.29 7.86
C TYR A 94 5.98 -3.99 9.29
N VAL A 95 5.12 -3.33 10.06
CA VAL A 95 5.45 -2.75 11.37
C VAL A 95 4.99 -3.63 12.53
N ALA A 96 3.75 -4.12 12.48
CA ALA A 96 3.15 -4.90 13.55
C ALA A 96 2.08 -5.87 13.03
N GLY A 97 1.79 -6.90 13.81
CA GLY A 97 0.80 -7.91 13.43
C GLY A 97 1.22 -8.76 12.26
N LEU A 98 0.26 -9.28 11.51
CA LEU A 98 0.47 -10.09 10.32
C LEU A 98 -0.36 -9.54 9.18
N ASP A 99 0.23 -9.47 7.98
CA ASP A 99 -0.46 -9.18 6.74
C ASP A 99 -0.22 -10.34 5.76
N GLU A 100 -1.29 -11.01 5.32
CA GLU A 100 -1.22 -11.97 4.23
C GLU A 100 -1.45 -11.23 2.91
N GLU A 101 -0.43 -11.20 2.07
CA GLU A 101 -0.48 -10.64 0.73
C GLU A 101 -0.68 -11.75 -0.29
N THR A 102 -1.76 -11.68 -1.08
CA THR A 102 -1.96 -12.51 -2.27
C THR A 102 -1.70 -11.67 -3.49
N ARG A 103 -0.83 -12.11 -4.37
CA ARG A 103 -0.44 -11.42 -5.61
C ARG A 103 -1.10 -12.05 -6.82
N TYR A 104 -1.46 -11.22 -7.76
CA TYR A 104 -2.12 -11.65 -8.98
C TYR A 104 -1.42 -11.10 -10.21
N ARG A 105 -1.40 -11.91 -11.25
CA ARG A 105 -0.98 -11.51 -12.59
C ARG A 105 -2.21 -11.40 -13.49
N ARG A 106 -2.21 -10.38 -14.33
CA ARG A 106 -3.23 -10.21 -15.35
C ARG A 106 -2.98 -11.15 -16.53
N VAL A 107 -4.04 -11.90 -16.96
CA VAL A 107 -3.91 -12.96 -17.99
C VAL A 107 -4.80 -12.74 -19.22
N ASP A 108 -5.50 -11.61 -19.30
CA ASP A 108 -6.37 -11.23 -20.43
C ASP A 108 -5.67 -10.39 -21.50
N GLY A 109 -4.37 -10.23 -21.44
CA GLY A 109 -3.58 -9.41 -22.37
C GLY A 109 -3.41 -7.95 -21.95
N GLY A 110 -3.97 -7.53 -20.81
CA GLY A 110 -3.66 -6.25 -20.15
C GLY A 110 -4.26 -5.00 -20.77
N VAL A 111 -5.33 -5.12 -21.57
CA VAL A 111 -5.93 -3.99 -22.29
C VAL A 111 -7.25 -3.55 -21.66
N GLY A 112 -7.29 -2.31 -21.17
CA GLY A 112 -8.52 -1.68 -20.64
C GLY A 112 -8.95 -2.23 -19.27
N ASP A 113 -10.10 -1.81 -18.82
CA ASP A 113 -10.64 -2.16 -17.51
C ASP A 113 -11.69 -3.28 -17.58
N GLU A 114 -12.36 -3.45 -18.69
CA GLU A 114 -13.37 -4.50 -18.94
C GLU A 114 -12.71 -5.84 -19.35
N GLY A 115 -13.32 -6.94 -18.97
CA GLY A 115 -12.84 -8.28 -19.28
C GLY A 115 -11.54 -8.65 -18.60
N CYS A 116 -11.18 -7.96 -17.52
CA CYS A 116 -9.98 -8.21 -16.74
C CYS A 116 -10.03 -9.61 -16.12
N ALA A 117 -8.98 -10.40 -16.32
CA ALA A 117 -8.82 -11.70 -15.69
C ALA A 117 -7.51 -11.74 -14.90
N LEU A 118 -7.61 -12.11 -13.64
CA LEU A 118 -6.49 -12.21 -12.71
C LEU A 118 -6.26 -13.67 -12.30
N GLU A 119 -5.00 -14.09 -12.30
CA GLU A 119 -4.55 -15.38 -11.80
C GLU A 119 -3.66 -15.18 -10.58
N GLU A 120 -3.92 -15.91 -9.49
CA GLU A 120 -3.06 -15.91 -8.31
C GLU A 120 -1.69 -16.50 -8.67
N VAL A 121 -0.63 -15.77 -8.34
CA VAL A 121 0.75 -16.18 -8.63
C VAL A 121 1.58 -16.41 -7.39
N ASP A 122 1.22 -15.77 -6.27
CA ASP A 122 1.96 -15.90 -5.02
C ASP A 122 1.09 -15.54 -3.82
N ARG A 123 1.44 -16.10 -2.65
CA ARG A 123 0.82 -15.78 -1.36
C ARG A 123 1.86 -15.84 -0.26
N VAL A 124 2.03 -14.72 0.43
CA VAL A 124 3.05 -14.56 1.47
C VAL A 124 2.43 -13.96 2.72
N VAL A 125 2.78 -14.49 3.89
CA VAL A 125 2.50 -13.85 5.17
C VAL A 125 3.70 -13.01 5.56
N HIS A 126 3.48 -11.72 5.74
CA HIS A 126 4.49 -10.76 6.15
C HIS A 126 4.46 -10.58 7.66
N GLU A 127 5.63 -10.70 8.26
CA GLU A 127 5.87 -10.45 9.68
C GLU A 127 6.51 -9.06 9.88
N PRO A 128 6.43 -8.49 11.09
CA PRO A 128 7.12 -7.24 11.41
C PRO A 128 8.60 -7.25 11.03
N GLY A 129 9.08 -6.15 10.44
CA GLY A 129 10.44 -6.02 9.94
C GLY A 129 10.66 -6.51 8.52
N THR A 130 9.68 -7.15 7.89
CA THR A 130 9.76 -7.54 6.46
C THR A 130 9.37 -6.39 5.54
N VAL A 131 9.73 -6.50 4.25
CA VAL A 131 9.47 -5.49 3.23
C VAL A 131 9.04 -6.16 1.94
N SER A 132 7.94 -5.69 1.35
CA SER A 132 7.51 -6.06 0.01
C SER A 132 7.56 -4.88 -0.97
N ARG A 133 7.30 -5.16 -2.25
CA ARG A 133 7.27 -4.13 -3.30
C ARG A 133 6.09 -4.32 -4.22
N LEU A 134 5.72 -3.23 -4.87
CA LEU A 134 4.80 -3.21 -6.00
C LEU A 134 5.56 -2.65 -7.20
N LEU A 135 5.60 -3.38 -8.31
CA LEU A 135 6.30 -2.96 -9.52
C LEU A 135 5.42 -3.22 -10.75
N PRO A 136 4.86 -2.17 -11.37
CA PRO A 136 4.11 -2.31 -12.60
C PRO A 136 4.97 -2.86 -13.76
N PRO A 137 4.36 -3.54 -14.75
CA PRO A 137 2.95 -3.95 -14.80
C PRO A 137 2.66 -5.28 -14.09
N ASP A 138 3.67 -6.08 -13.77
CA ASP A 138 3.49 -7.49 -13.41
C ASP A 138 3.21 -7.71 -11.92
N GLU A 139 3.69 -6.82 -11.05
CA GLU A 139 3.58 -6.93 -9.59
C GLU A 139 2.69 -5.84 -9.00
N MET A 140 1.57 -5.51 -9.62
CA MET A 140 0.74 -4.41 -9.12
C MET A 140 -0.63 -4.80 -8.58
N HIS A 141 -1.15 -5.97 -8.96
CA HIS A 141 -2.44 -6.45 -8.46
C HIS A 141 -2.22 -7.31 -7.22
N HIS A 142 -2.78 -6.90 -6.10
CA HIS A 142 -2.70 -7.67 -4.88
C HIS A 142 -3.94 -7.55 -4.00
N ARG A 143 -4.05 -8.45 -3.03
CA ARG A 143 -5.01 -8.42 -1.93
C ARG A 143 -4.22 -8.56 -0.64
N VAL A 144 -4.49 -7.73 0.33
CA VAL A 144 -3.94 -7.84 1.69
C VAL A 144 -5.07 -8.18 2.64
N CYS A 145 -4.85 -9.12 3.54
CA CYS A 145 -5.75 -9.40 4.65
C CYS A 145 -4.96 -9.67 5.93
N ASN A 146 -5.58 -9.41 7.08
CA ASN A 146 -4.99 -9.71 8.36
C ASN A 146 -5.49 -11.07 8.89
N PRO A 147 -4.69 -12.15 8.85
CA PRO A 147 -5.05 -13.46 9.38
C PRO A 147 -4.81 -13.59 10.90
N GLY A 148 -4.22 -12.56 11.51
CA GLY A 148 -3.82 -12.56 12.92
C GLY A 148 -4.94 -12.19 13.88
N SER A 149 -4.58 -12.07 15.16
CA SER A 149 -5.48 -11.70 16.25
C SER A 149 -5.27 -10.29 16.80
N VAL A 150 -4.30 -9.56 16.25
CA VAL A 150 -3.99 -8.16 16.54
C VAL A 150 -3.97 -7.37 15.24
N ASN A 151 -4.04 -6.04 15.33
CA ASN A 151 -3.96 -5.20 14.13
C ASN A 151 -2.68 -5.47 13.33
N GLY A 152 -2.82 -5.70 12.03
CA GLY A 152 -1.72 -5.59 11.07
C GLY A 152 -1.47 -4.11 10.80
N VAL A 153 -0.21 -3.69 10.84
CA VAL A 153 0.21 -2.31 10.56
C VAL A 153 1.37 -2.34 9.58
N SER A 154 1.19 -1.68 8.45
CA SER A 154 2.22 -1.55 7.43
C SER A 154 2.40 -0.09 7.01
N VAL A 155 3.61 0.28 6.59
CA VAL A 155 3.93 1.61 6.08
C VAL A 155 4.26 1.52 4.60
N HIS A 156 3.49 2.24 3.80
CA HIS A 156 3.56 2.25 2.36
C HIS A 156 4.21 3.54 1.87
N VAL A 157 5.21 3.45 1.03
CA VAL A 157 5.68 4.55 0.19
C VAL A 157 5.19 4.26 -1.21
N LEU A 158 4.27 5.08 -1.70
CA LEU A 158 3.64 4.92 -3.01
C LEU A 158 3.95 6.13 -3.89
N CYS A 159 4.12 5.90 -5.19
CA CYS A 159 4.28 7.01 -6.11
C CYS A 159 2.96 7.81 -6.20
N ARG A 160 3.10 9.12 -6.39
CA ARG A 160 1.99 10.06 -6.58
C ARG A 160 0.98 10.05 -5.43
N LEU A 161 0.02 10.93 -5.49
CA LEU A 161 -1.10 10.97 -4.56
C LEU A 161 -2.28 10.18 -5.12
N PRO A 162 -3.11 9.53 -4.27
CA PRO A 162 -4.29 8.78 -4.72
C PRO A 162 -5.25 9.61 -5.57
N GLU A 163 -5.35 10.91 -5.31
CA GLU A 163 -6.21 11.83 -6.05
C GLU A 163 -5.72 12.08 -7.48
N SER A 164 -4.40 12.05 -7.72
CA SER A 164 -3.81 12.22 -9.05
C SER A 164 -3.63 10.91 -9.81
N HIS A 165 -3.70 9.78 -9.12
CA HIS A 165 -3.54 8.45 -9.70
C HIS A 165 -4.50 7.47 -9.03
N PRO A 166 -5.75 7.37 -9.52
CA PRO A 166 -6.76 6.55 -8.87
C PRO A 166 -6.34 5.08 -8.89
N HIS A 167 -6.30 4.50 -7.71
CA HIS A 167 -6.19 3.05 -7.56
C HIS A 167 -7.42 2.38 -8.16
N LYS A 168 -7.30 1.15 -8.59
CA LYS A 168 -8.43 0.38 -9.12
C LYS A 168 -8.66 -0.86 -8.29
N PHE A 169 -9.92 -1.21 -8.18
CA PHE A 169 -10.40 -2.40 -7.52
C PHE A 169 -10.85 -3.43 -8.57
N TYR A 170 -10.59 -4.70 -8.32
CA TYR A 170 -11.02 -5.78 -9.17
C TYR A 170 -12.42 -6.27 -8.75
N ASP A 171 -13.42 -5.90 -9.55
CA ASP A 171 -14.77 -6.44 -9.48
C ASP A 171 -14.76 -7.84 -10.12
N ARG A 172 -14.64 -8.85 -9.25
CA ARG A 172 -14.52 -10.25 -9.68
C ARG A 172 -15.80 -10.77 -10.34
N GLU A 173 -16.97 -10.29 -9.90
CA GLU A 173 -18.25 -10.73 -10.44
C GLU A 173 -18.44 -10.31 -11.90
N HIS A 174 -17.98 -9.10 -12.22
CA HIS A 174 -18.12 -8.54 -13.57
C HIS A 174 -16.81 -8.57 -14.39
N HIS A 175 -15.74 -9.15 -13.85
CA HIS A 175 -14.43 -9.23 -14.50
C HIS A 175 -13.92 -7.87 -15.01
N ARG A 176 -13.90 -6.89 -14.15
CA ARG A 176 -13.48 -5.53 -14.52
C ARG A 176 -12.71 -4.82 -13.39
N LEU A 177 -11.92 -3.84 -13.78
CA LEU A 177 -11.30 -2.90 -12.86
C LEU A 177 -12.20 -1.68 -12.72
N VAL A 178 -12.50 -1.31 -11.49
CA VAL A 178 -13.30 -0.11 -11.18
C VAL A 178 -12.48 0.83 -10.30
N PRO A 179 -12.73 2.14 -10.33
CA PRO A 179 -12.04 3.06 -9.43
C PRO A 179 -12.16 2.59 -7.98
N TYR A 180 -11.04 2.53 -7.27
CA TYR A 180 -11.04 2.18 -5.85
C TYR A 180 -11.67 3.35 -5.09
N PRO A 181 -12.73 3.12 -4.34
CA PRO A 181 -13.48 4.20 -3.69
C PRO A 181 -12.75 4.66 -2.42
N PHE A 182 -11.75 5.50 -2.61
CA PHE A 182 -11.13 6.19 -1.48
C PHE A 182 -11.98 7.37 -1.05
N ARG A 183 -12.19 7.48 0.24
CA ARG A 183 -12.69 8.67 0.87
C ARG A 183 -11.63 9.27 1.79
N ARG A 184 -11.28 10.52 1.55
CA ARG A 184 -10.53 11.29 2.53
C ARG A 184 -11.49 11.66 3.66
N LEU A 185 -11.19 11.18 4.85
CA LEU A 185 -11.84 11.58 6.09
C LEU A 185 -11.19 12.87 6.60
N ASP A 186 -11.64 13.37 7.76
CA ASP A 186 -11.07 14.58 8.36
C ASP A 186 -9.54 14.48 8.53
N GLY A 187 -8.84 15.50 8.02
CA GLY A 187 -7.37 15.57 8.09
C GLY A 187 -6.68 14.57 7.16
N ASP A 188 -5.75 13.79 7.72
CA ASP A 188 -4.85 12.88 6.99
C ASP A 188 -5.34 11.43 6.93
N LEU A 189 -6.63 11.18 7.19
CA LEU A 189 -7.22 9.84 7.15
C LEU A 189 -7.76 9.52 5.77
N VAL A 190 -7.46 8.34 5.27
CA VAL A 190 -7.95 7.79 4.00
C VAL A 190 -8.61 6.45 4.27
N ARG A 191 -9.83 6.28 3.81
CA ARG A 191 -10.61 5.04 3.98
C ARG A 191 -11.09 4.53 2.63
N ALA A 192 -11.07 3.21 2.44
CA ALA A 192 -11.81 2.57 1.37
C ALA A 192 -13.29 2.47 1.76
N GLU A 193 -14.21 3.00 0.92
CA GLU A 193 -15.65 3.05 1.23
C GLU A 193 -16.37 1.73 0.99
N VAL A 194 -15.73 0.73 0.41
CA VAL A 194 -16.38 -0.53 0.03
C VAL A 194 -15.86 -1.67 0.89
N GLN A 195 -16.75 -2.25 1.68
CA GLN A 195 -16.58 -3.63 2.13
C GLN A 195 -16.88 -4.51 0.91
N LEU A 196 -15.82 -5.00 0.30
CA LEU A 196 -15.95 -5.84 -0.88
C LEU A 196 -16.12 -7.27 -0.41
N PRO A 197 -17.12 -7.99 -0.92
CA PRO A 197 -17.22 -9.41 -0.65
C PRO A 197 -15.96 -10.10 -1.16
N ASP A 198 -15.43 -11.01 -0.36
CA ASP A 198 -14.31 -11.88 -0.68
C ASP A 198 -14.57 -12.77 -1.92
#